data_60fbc9d661c031f0ae67073974ead211
#
_entry.id   60fbc9d661c031f0ae67073974ead211
#
_cell.length_a   1.000
_cell.length_b   1.000
_cell.length_c   1.000
_cell.angle_alpha   90.00
_cell.angle_beta   90.00
_cell.angle_gamma   90.00
#
_symmetry.space_group_name_H-M   'P 1'
#
loop_
_entity.id
_entity.type
_entity.pdbx_description
1 polymer ?
#
loop_
_entity_poly.entity_id
_entity_poly.type
_entity_poly.pdbx_seq_one_letter_code
_entity_poly.pdbx_strand_id
1 'polypeptide(L)'
;NDEHTAIAQGYSYDFIVGGSEIAANDSIGPSIYCYLNSPSFQNGGDVNPTPYFVAEITDRDGINASGAGIGHDMQLIIDDRQDMTYSLNDNFMFDFGSYTTGSTYYYLPELDEGEHTLQFRAWDIQNNMSVARLRFNVVKGQKPSVSISCTDNPAQSNTSFIIAHDRTGSSIDVTVRLKIGRA
;
A
#
# COMPACT_ATOMS: atom_id res chain seq x y z
N ASN A 1 34.88 -15.70 -18.19
CA ASN A 1 35.42 -15.02 -19.36
C ASN A 1 36.59 -14.11 -18.90
N ASP A 2 37.79 -14.63 -18.88
CA ASP A 2 38.95 -13.98 -18.20
C ASP A 2 39.55 -12.81 -18.97
N GLU A 3 39.20 -12.61 -20.21
CA GLU A 3 39.83 -11.58 -21.05
C GLU A 3 38.89 -10.45 -21.50
N HIS A 4 37.65 -10.42 -21.07
CA HIS A 4 36.63 -9.43 -21.46
C HIS A 4 36.48 -9.18 -22.98
N THR A 5 37.06 -10.04 -23.80
CA THR A 5 37.08 -9.92 -25.27
C THR A 5 36.09 -10.84 -25.98
N ALA A 6 35.49 -11.77 -25.25
CA ALA A 6 34.49 -12.69 -25.79
C ALA A 6 33.13 -12.52 -25.10
N ILE A 7 32.06 -12.51 -25.89
CA ILE A 7 30.70 -12.52 -25.41
C ILE A 7 30.30 -13.98 -25.16
N ALA A 8 29.95 -14.29 -23.89
CA ALA A 8 29.37 -15.58 -23.56
C ALA A 8 27.86 -15.48 -23.67
N GLN A 9 27.27 -16.32 -24.49
CA GLN A 9 25.80 -16.49 -24.61
C GLN A 9 25.46 -17.92 -24.22
N GLY A 10 24.40 -18.07 -23.45
CA GLY A 10 23.87 -19.37 -23.07
C GLY A 10 22.35 -19.33 -23.14
N TYR A 11 21.77 -20.48 -23.46
CA TYR A 11 20.32 -20.69 -23.40
C TYR A 11 20.06 -22.08 -22.82
N SER A 12 18.91 -22.23 -22.21
CA SER A 12 18.42 -23.52 -21.72
C SER A 12 16.99 -23.72 -22.23
N TYR A 13 16.68 -24.95 -22.62
CA TYR A 13 15.34 -25.39 -22.93
C TYR A 13 14.74 -26.30 -21.84
N ASP A 14 15.47 -26.47 -20.74
CA ASP A 14 15.12 -27.41 -19.67
C ASP A 14 14.14 -26.81 -18.64
N PHE A 15 13.56 -25.66 -18.94
CA PHE A 15 12.54 -25.04 -18.09
C PHE A 15 11.35 -24.57 -18.93
N ILE A 16 10.18 -24.62 -18.33
CA ILE A 16 8.95 -24.10 -18.91
C ILE A 16 8.67 -22.75 -18.25
N VAL A 17 8.56 -21.69 -19.06
CA VAL A 17 8.11 -20.39 -18.59
C VAL A 17 6.60 -20.35 -18.70
N GLY A 18 5.93 -20.30 -17.57
CA GLY A 18 4.47 -20.34 -17.48
C GLY A 18 4.00 -21.61 -16.77
N GLY A 19 2.73 -21.69 -16.52
CA GLY A 19 2.10 -22.73 -15.74
C GLY A 19 1.72 -22.21 -14.38
N SER A 20 0.66 -21.39 -14.34
CA SER A 20 -0.15 -21.25 -13.15
C SER A 20 -1.18 -22.38 -13.18
N GLU A 21 -1.32 -23.13 -12.11
CA GLU A 21 -2.57 -23.82 -11.86
C GLU A 21 -3.61 -22.74 -11.54
N ILE A 22 -4.22 -22.20 -12.58
CA ILE A 22 -5.37 -21.33 -12.41
C ILE A 22 -6.47 -22.25 -11.87
N ALA A 23 -6.90 -22.01 -10.63
CA ALA A 23 -8.08 -22.64 -10.08
C ALA A 23 -9.23 -22.33 -11.07
N ALA A 24 -9.73 -23.34 -11.75
CA ALA A 24 -10.59 -23.19 -12.93
C ALA A 24 -11.94 -22.49 -12.67
N ASN A 25 -12.20 -22.04 -11.44
CA ASN A 25 -13.45 -21.40 -11.01
C ASN A 25 -13.26 -20.37 -9.89
N ASP A 26 -12.12 -19.67 -9.82
CA ASP A 26 -12.06 -18.56 -8.89
C ASP A 26 -12.90 -17.37 -9.37
N SER A 27 -13.77 -16.88 -8.51
CA SER A 27 -14.67 -15.73 -8.74
C SER A 27 -14.59 -14.73 -7.62
N ILE A 28 -13.56 -14.84 -6.76
CA ILE A 28 -13.38 -14.01 -5.57
C ILE A 28 -12.22 -13.07 -5.82
N GLY A 29 -12.50 -11.79 -5.92
CA GLY A 29 -11.45 -10.78 -6.05
C GLY A 29 -10.70 -10.54 -4.73
N PRO A 30 -9.59 -9.79 -4.78
CA PRO A 30 -8.69 -9.61 -3.66
C PRO A 30 -9.38 -8.99 -2.43
N SER A 31 -8.97 -9.41 -1.24
CA SER A 31 -9.35 -8.77 0.00
C SER A 31 -8.57 -7.46 0.14
N ILE A 32 -9.28 -6.36 0.39
CA ILE A 32 -8.70 -5.03 0.49
C ILE A 32 -9.02 -4.45 1.88
N TYR A 33 -7.98 -4.13 2.64
CA TYR A 33 -8.07 -3.33 3.84
C TYR A 33 -7.45 -1.97 3.58
N CYS A 34 -8.23 -0.89 3.71
CA CYS A 34 -7.72 0.45 3.45
C CYS A 34 -8.05 1.42 4.59
N TYR A 35 -7.17 2.41 4.76
CA TYR A 35 -7.28 3.43 5.80
C TYR A 35 -6.62 4.74 5.39
N LEU A 36 -6.90 5.79 6.14
CA LEU A 36 -6.28 7.10 6.01
C LEU A 36 -5.41 7.37 7.24
N ASN A 37 -4.20 7.88 7.02
CA ASN A 37 -3.22 8.31 8.02
C ASN A 37 -2.75 7.22 9.00
N SER A 38 -3.62 6.36 9.48
CA SER A 38 -3.32 5.35 10.50
C SER A 38 -4.20 4.11 10.36
N PRO A 39 -3.66 2.90 10.62
CA PRO A 39 -4.48 1.67 10.68
C PRO A 39 -5.64 1.74 11.68
N SER A 40 -5.58 2.66 12.65
CA SER A 40 -6.68 2.90 13.60
C SER A 40 -7.78 3.80 13.06
N PHE A 41 -7.68 4.26 11.81
CA PHE A 41 -8.70 5.09 11.18
C PHE A 41 -10.05 4.38 11.16
N GLN A 42 -11.08 5.10 11.55
CA GLN A 42 -12.46 4.60 11.48
C GLN A 42 -13.21 5.26 10.33
N ASN A 43 -13.97 4.46 9.61
CA ASN A 43 -14.77 4.96 8.50
C ASN A 43 -15.73 6.07 8.97
N GLY A 44 -15.66 7.24 8.34
CA GLY A 44 -16.36 8.46 8.75
C GLY A 44 -15.57 9.37 9.70
N GLY A 45 -14.33 8.98 10.03
CA GLY A 45 -13.47 9.76 10.93
C GLY A 45 -12.93 11.05 10.31
N ASP A 46 -12.45 11.95 11.17
CA ASP A 46 -11.84 13.20 10.77
C ASP A 46 -10.39 13.01 10.31
N VAL A 47 -10.01 13.72 9.25
CA VAL A 47 -8.64 13.76 8.71
C VAL A 47 -8.21 15.19 8.40
N ASN A 48 -6.91 15.39 8.24
CA ASN A 48 -6.32 16.64 7.74
C ASN A 48 -6.63 16.84 6.23
N PRO A 49 -6.45 18.05 5.67
CA PRO A 49 -6.74 18.33 4.26
C PRO A 49 -5.93 17.54 3.24
N THR A 50 -4.78 17.00 3.63
CA THR A 50 -3.90 16.19 2.76
C THR A 50 -3.66 14.82 3.40
N PRO A 51 -4.67 13.95 3.49
CA PRO A 51 -4.52 12.68 4.16
C PRO A 51 -3.66 11.69 3.34
N TYR A 52 -3.05 10.75 4.04
CA TYR A 52 -2.27 9.67 3.46
C TYR A 52 -3.10 8.40 3.36
N PHE A 53 -3.32 7.91 2.17
CA PHE A 53 -4.05 6.68 1.89
C PHE A 53 -3.10 5.49 1.86
N VAL A 54 -3.55 4.39 2.45
CA VAL A 54 -2.89 3.08 2.38
C VAL A 54 -3.94 2.02 2.08
N ALA A 55 -3.60 1.09 1.22
CA ALA A 55 -4.38 -0.14 1.01
C ALA A 55 -3.45 -1.36 1.13
N GLU A 56 -3.85 -2.28 1.99
CA GLU A 56 -3.27 -3.61 2.12
C GLU A 56 -4.15 -4.59 1.34
N ILE A 57 -3.53 -5.38 0.47
CA ILE A 57 -4.22 -6.23 -0.48
C ILE A 57 -3.74 -7.66 -0.27
N THR A 58 -4.67 -8.58 -0.20
CA THR A 58 -4.38 -10.00 -0.08
C THR A 58 -5.26 -10.78 -1.05
N ASP A 59 -4.64 -11.67 -1.82
CA ASP A 59 -5.33 -12.58 -2.71
C ASP A 59 -4.64 -13.94 -2.70
N ARG A 60 -5.41 -15.02 -2.63
CA ARG A 60 -4.88 -16.37 -2.54
C ARG A 60 -4.13 -16.79 -3.80
N ASP A 61 -4.64 -16.42 -4.95
CA ASP A 61 -4.15 -16.88 -6.24
C ASP A 61 -3.18 -15.87 -6.87
N GLY A 62 -3.13 -14.65 -6.35
CA GLY A 62 -2.17 -13.61 -6.70
C GLY A 62 -2.81 -12.29 -7.12
N ILE A 63 -2.10 -11.21 -6.85
CA ILE A 63 -2.54 -9.84 -7.10
C ILE A 63 -2.07 -9.37 -8.48
N ASN A 64 -2.96 -8.79 -9.28
CA ASN A 64 -2.60 -8.14 -10.54
C ASN A 64 -1.96 -6.76 -10.26
N ALA A 65 -0.67 -6.76 -10.00
CA ALA A 65 0.09 -5.54 -9.74
C ALA A 65 0.45 -4.76 -11.01
N SER A 66 0.48 -5.44 -12.16
CA SER A 66 0.92 -4.83 -13.41
C SER A 66 -0.15 -3.98 -14.11
N GLY A 67 -1.42 -4.09 -13.70
CA GLY A 67 -2.53 -3.50 -14.43
C GLY A 67 -2.73 -4.13 -15.82
N ALA A 68 -2.24 -5.36 -16.02
CA ALA A 68 -2.38 -6.06 -17.29
C ALA A 68 -3.86 -6.26 -17.63
N GLY A 69 -4.23 -5.77 -18.80
CA GLY A 69 -5.62 -5.73 -19.24
C GLY A 69 -6.20 -4.31 -19.21
N ILE A 70 -7.05 -4.00 -20.20
CA ILE A 70 -7.69 -2.69 -20.29
C ILE A 70 -8.63 -2.50 -19.07
N GLY A 71 -8.37 -1.48 -18.27
CA GLY A 71 -9.20 -1.13 -17.11
C GLY A 71 -8.94 -1.95 -15.84
N HIS A 72 -7.88 -2.77 -15.82
CA HIS A 72 -7.49 -3.57 -14.65
C HIS A 72 -6.47 -2.86 -13.74
N ASP A 73 -6.35 -1.54 -13.85
CA ASP A 73 -5.52 -0.77 -12.95
C ASP A 73 -6.05 -0.80 -11.51
N MET A 74 -5.11 -0.76 -10.57
CA MET A 74 -5.42 -0.38 -9.20
C MET A 74 -5.77 1.11 -9.19
N GLN A 75 -7.03 1.43 -8.96
CA GLN A 75 -7.51 2.82 -9.04
C GLN A 75 -8.04 3.32 -7.72
N LEU A 76 -7.59 4.52 -7.39
CA LEU A 76 -8.12 5.35 -6.31
C LEU A 76 -8.97 6.46 -6.92
N ILE A 77 -10.21 6.59 -6.46
CA ILE A 77 -11.17 7.58 -6.95
C ILE A 77 -11.68 8.35 -5.74
N ILE A 78 -11.62 9.68 -5.79
CA ILE A 78 -12.10 10.57 -4.73
C ILE A 78 -13.39 11.23 -5.22
N ASP A 79 -14.43 11.21 -4.36
CA ASP A 79 -15.74 11.84 -4.58
C ASP A 79 -16.42 11.43 -5.89
N ASP A 80 -16.17 10.20 -6.34
CA ASP A 80 -16.67 9.67 -7.63
C ASP A 80 -16.29 10.57 -8.84
N ARG A 81 -15.22 11.36 -8.70
CA ARG A 81 -14.78 12.32 -9.72
C ARG A 81 -13.74 11.72 -10.65
N GLN A 82 -13.94 11.85 -11.95
CA GLN A 82 -13.02 11.34 -12.96
C GLN A 82 -11.68 12.10 -12.97
N ASP A 83 -11.69 13.40 -12.68
CA ASP A 83 -10.49 14.24 -12.58
C ASP A 83 -9.69 14.00 -11.30
N MET A 84 -10.25 13.27 -10.35
CA MET A 84 -9.61 12.83 -9.10
C MET A 84 -9.46 11.30 -9.06
N THR A 85 -9.10 10.72 -10.19
CA THR A 85 -8.82 9.29 -10.34
C THR A 85 -7.33 9.07 -10.57
N TYR A 86 -6.73 8.20 -9.77
CA TYR A 86 -5.29 7.93 -9.75
C TYR A 86 -5.03 6.44 -9.92
N SER A 87 -4.08 6.08 -10.81
CA SER A 87 -3.56 4.71 -10.91
C SER A 87 -2.46 4.51 -9.87
N LEU A 88 -2.54 3.45 -9.09
CA LEU A 88 -1.61 3.14 -8.02
C LEU A 88 -0.75 1.89 -8.26
N ASN A 89 -0.73 1.38 -9.48
CA ASN A 89 0.11 0.22 -9.82
C ASN A 89 1.59 0.48 -9.54
N ASP A 90 2.10 1.66 -9.91
CA ASP A 90 3.50 2.03 -9.70
C ASP A 90 3.86 2.23 -8.21
N ASN A 91 2.87 2.45 -7.36
CA ASN A 91 3.04 2.59 -5.92
C ASN A 91 2.87 1.27 -5.16
N PHE A 92 2.43 0.21 -5.86
CA PHE A 92 2.20 -1.08 -5.23
C PHE A 92 3.51 -1.83 -5.03
N MET A 93 3.65 -2.44 -3.86
CA MET A 93 4.79 -3.29 -3.51
C MET A 93 4.28 -4.59 -2.90
N PHE A 94 4.77 -5.71 -3.42
CA PHE A 94 4.56 -6.99 -2.77
C PHE A 94 5.31 -7.07 -1.45
N ASP A 95 4.77 -7.78 -0.50
CA ASP A 95 5.50 -8.18 0.69
C ASP A 95 6.67 -9.08 0.33
N PHE A 96 7.73 -9.02 1.12
CA PHE A 96 8.94 -9.79 0.83
C PHE A 96 8.65 -11.29 0.70
N GLY A 97 8.98 -11.84 -0.47
CA GLY A 97 8.79 -13.25 -0.77
C GLY A 97 7.34 -13.68 -1.03
N SER A 98 6.42 -12.73 -1.18
CA SER A 98 5.01 -13.00 -1.49
C SER A 98 4.62 -12.50 -2.87
N TYR A 99 3.63 -13.12 -3.48
CA TYR A 99 2.89 -12.63 -4.64
C TYR A 99 1.39 -12.53 -4.36
N THR A 100 1.01 -12.91 -3.16
CA THR A 100 -0.38 -12.98 -2.67
C THR A 100 -0.72 -11.87 -1.70
N THR A 101 0.27 -11.13 -1.21
CA THR A 101 0.11 -10.01 -0.28
C THR A 101 0.99 -8.84 -0.69
N GLY A 102 0.50 -7.64 -0.46
CA GLY A 102 1.23 -6.41 -0.73
C GLY A 102 0.43 -5.18 -0.34
N SER A 103 1.03 -4.03 -0.52
CA SER A 103 0.40 -2.76 -0.18
C SER A 103 0.69 -1.68 -1.21
N THR A 104 -0.21 -0.72 -1.28
CA THR A 104 -0.02 0.52 -2.03
C THR A 104 -0.39 1.72 -1.18
N TYR A 105 0.15 2.86 -1.55
CA TYR A 105 -0.10 4.11 -0.83
C TYR A 105 -0.24 5.29 -1.78
N TYR A 106 -0.89 6.34 -1.29
CA TYR A 106 -1.01 7.58 -2.05
C TYR A 106 -1.18 8.78 -1.11
N TYR A 107 -0.48 9.86 -1.43
CA TYR A 107 -0.71 11.16 -0.78
C TYR A 107 -1.85 11.86 -1.50
N LEU A 108 -3.00 12.02 -0.84
CA LEU A 108 -4.12 12.70 -1.44
C LEU A 108 -3.79 14.17 -1.69
N PRO A 109 -4.32 14.77 -2.77
CA PRO A 109 -4.23 16.21 -2.97
C PRO A 109 -4.92 16.95 -1.81
N GLU A 110 -4.69 18.25 -1.71
CA GLU A 110 -5.41 19.07 -0.75
C GLU A 110 -6.91 19.06 -1.07
N LEU A 111 -7.70 18.67 -0.08
CA LEU A 111 -9.15 18.57 -0.16
C LEU A 111 -9.80 19.71 0.61
N ASP A 112 -10.98 20.12 0.18
CA ASP A 112 -11.80 21.09 0.89
C ASP A 112 -12.31 20.53 2.23
N GLU A 113 -12.74 21.40 3.14
CA GLU A 113 -13.37 20.97 4.38
C GLU A 113 -14.74 20.34 4.11
N GLY A 114 -15.05 19.26 4.80
CA GLY A 114 -16.33 18.57 4.73
C GLY A 114 -16.20 17.08 4.47
N GLU A 115 -17.33 16.47 4.17
CA GLU A 115 -17.43 15.03 3.91
C GLU A 115 -16.92 14.69 2.52
N HIS A 116 -16.09 13.65 2.46
CA HIS A 116 -15.55 13.08 1.25
C HIS A 116 -15.72 11.57 1.21
N THR A 117 -15.68 11.04 0.01
CA THR A 117 -15.70 9.60 -0.25
C THR A 117 -14.45 9.19 -1.01
N LEU A 118 -14.01 7.97 -0.76
CA LEU A 118 -12.90 7.36 -1.45
C LEU A 118 -13.29 5.95 -1.86
N GLN A 119 -13.01 5.61 -3.10
CA GLN A 119 -13.16 4.26 -3.63
C GLN A 119 -11.80 3.77 -4.12
N PHE A 120 -11.40 2.60 -3.67
CA PHE A 120 -10.21 1.92 -4.19
C PHE A 120 -10.59 0.57 -4.77
N ARG A 121 -10.09 0.26 -5.97
CA ARG A 121 -10.30 -1.02 -6.64
C ARG A 121 -8.99 -1.70 -6.95
N ALA A 122 -8.99 -3.02 -6.86
CA ALA A 122 -7.87 -3.87 -7.24
C ALA A 122 -8.38 -5.15 -7.89
N TRP A 123 -7.50 -5.81 -8.63
CA TRP A 123 -7.78 -7.02 -9.39
C TRP A 123 -6.83 -8.14 -8.96
N ASP A 124 -7.29 -9.37 -9.03
CA ASP A 124 -6.43 -10.54 -8.99
C ASP A 124 -5.89 -10.88 -10.38
N ILE A 125 -5.04 -11.91 -10.46
CA ILE A 125 -4.50 -12.39 -11.74
C ILE A 125 -5.55 -13.14 -12.59
N GLN A 126 -6.71 -13.47 -12.04
CA GLN A 126 -7.82 -14.15 -12.72
C GLN A 126 -8.91 -13.18 -13.20
N ASN A 127 -8.67 -11.88 -13.07
CA ASN A 127 -9.56 -10.78 -13.46
C ASN A 127 -10.82 -10.65 -12.60
N ASN A 128 -10.77 -11.08 -11.34
CA ASN A 128 -11.81 -10.75 -10.39
C ASN A 128 -11.47 -9.42 -9.71
N MET A 129 -12.46 -8.57 -9.55
CA MET A 129 -12.31 -7.24 -8.98
C MET A 129 -12.90 -7.14 -7.58
N SER A 130 -12.21 -6.44 -6.72
CA SER A 130 -12.75 -5.97 -5.44
C SER A 130 -12.68 -4.45 -5.33
N VAL A 131 -13.62 -3.90 -4.58
CA VAL A 131 -13.75 -2.46 -4.34
C VAL A 131 -13.91 -2.21 -2.85
N ALA A 132 -13.01 -1.43 -2.28
CA ALA A 132 -13.14 -0.88 -0.94
C ALA A 132 -13.62 0.58 -1.00
N ARG A 133 -14.45 0.98 -0.04
CA ARG A 133 -14.97 2.35 0.07
C ARG A 133 -14.75 2.88 1.47
N LEU A 134 -14.30 4.12 1.54
CA LEU A 134 -14.17 4.89 2.77
C LEU A 134 -14.99 6.18 2.67
N ARG A 135 -15.51 6.61 3.81
CA ARG A 135 -15.99 7.97 4.03
C ARG A 135 -15.08 8.63 5.04
N PHE A 136 -14.91 9.91 4.93
CA PHE A 136 -14.09 10.69 5.87
C PHE A 136 -14.52 12.15 5.84
N ASN A 137 -14.18 12.86 6.90
CA ASN A 137 -14.47 14.28 7.02
C ASN A 137 -13.16 15.06 7.11
N VAL A 138 -12.97 16.02 6.23
CA VAL A 138 -11.77 16.87 6.22
C VAL A 138 -11.99 18.05 7.15
N VAL A 139 -11.08 18.19 8.12
CA VAL A 139 -11.11 19.28 9.12
C VAL A 139 -9.80 20.06 9.09
N LYS A 140 -9.88 21.37 8.87
CA LYS A 140 -8.71 22.26 8.97
C LYS A 140 -8.29 22.47 10.41
N GLY A 141 -6.99 22.55 10.62
CA GLY A 141 -6.45 22.79 11.95
C GLY A 141 -6.46 21.58 12.89
N GLN A 142 -6.75 20.41 12.39
CA GLN A 142 -6.63 19.16 13.14
C GLN A 142 -5.19 19.01 13.68
N LYS A 143 -5.07 18.65 14.97
CA LYS A 143 -3.77 18.41 15.57
C LYS A 143 -3.09 17.25 14.89
N PRO A 144 -1.77 17.30 14.66
CA PRO A 144 -1.05 16.19 14.07
C PRO A 144 -1.25 14.92 14.91
N SER A 145 -1.59 13.83 14.22
CA SER A 145 -1.56 12.51 14.82
C SER A 145 -0.16 11.93 14.63
N VAL A 146 0.45 11.50 15.71
CA VAL A 146 1.74 10.79 15.69
C VAL A 146 1.60 9.53 16.50
N SER A 147 1.86 8.39 15.90
CA SER A 147 1.97 7.11 16.60
C SER A 147 3.41 6.59 16.50
N ILE A 148 3.89 6.03 17.60
CA ILE A 148 5.22 5.45 17.68
C ILE A 148 5.06 4.02 18.20
N SER A 149 5.56 3.06 17.45
CA SER A 149 5.66 1.68 17.88
C SER A 149 7.09 1.18 17.75
N CYS A 150 7.43 0.12 18.46
CA CYS A 150 8.72 -0.56 18.32
C CYS A 150 8.50 -2.04 18.06
N THR A 151 9.37 -2.64 17.25
CA THR A 151 9.25 -4.05 16.88
C THR A 151 9.54 -5.00 18.03
N ASP A 152 10.50 -4.64 18.89
CA ASP A 152 10.90 -5.45 20.04
C ASP A 152 10.97 -4.60 21.29
N ASN A 153 10.18 -4.98 22.32
CA ASN A 153 10.22 -4.36 23.63
C ASN A 153 9.97 -5.42 24.73
N PRO A 154 10.98 -5.84 25.51
CA PRO A 154 12.35 -5.32 25.52
C PRO A 154 13.20 -5.83 24.34
N ALA A 155 14.05 -4.95 23.81
CA ALA A 155 14.99 -5.30 22.75
C ALA A 155 16.18 -6.10 23.33
N GLN A 156 16.54 -7.21 22.65
CA GLN A 156 17.70 -8.01 23.04
C GLN A 156 18.97 -7.61 22.29
N SER A 157 18.84 -7.16 21.05
CA SER A 157 19.97 -6.69 20.23
C SER A 157 19.62 -5.41 19.49
N ASN A 158 18.65 -5.46 18.61
CA ASN A 158 18.19 -4.32 17.80
C ASN A 158 16.68 -4.16 17.96
N THR A 159 16.19 -2.94 17.83
CA THR A 159 14.77 -2.65 17.67
C THR A 159 14.59 -1.55 16.62
N SER A 160 13.50 -1.62 15.91
CA SER A 160 13.10 -0.57 14.96
C SER A 160 11.94 0.23 15.54
N PHE A 161 12.04 1.54 15.45
CA PHE A 161 10.94 2.43 15.78
C PHE A 161 10.19 2.79 14.51
N ILE A 162 8.90 2.49 14.50
CA ILE A 162 7.99 2.88 13.41
C ILE A 162 7.27 4.14 13.88
N ILE A 163 7.47 5.22 13.15
CA ILE A 163 6.82 6.51 13.43
C ILE A 163 5.84 6.76 12.29
N ALA A 164 4.57 6.65 12.57
CA ALA A 164 3.52 7.02 11.64
C ALA A 164 2.96 8.40 12.02
N HIS A 165 2.83 9.28 11.03
CA HIS A 165 2.28 10.62 11.23
C HIS A 165 1.40 11.01 10.03
N ASP A 166 0.48 11.91 10.27
CA ASP A 166 -0.50 12.42 9.31
C ASP A 166 -0.05 13.68 8.55
N ARG A 167 1.22 14.11 8.72
CA ARG A 167 1.77 15.29 8.07
C ARG A 167 2.60 14.91 6.86
N THR A 168 2.02 15.00 5.68
CA THR A 168 2.72 14.79 4.41
C THR A 168 3.42 16.07 3.96
N GLY A 169 4.63 15.94 3.41
CA GLY A 169 5.39 17.07 2.87
C GLY A 169 5.99 18.04 3.91
N SER A 170 5.89 17.73 5.21
CA SER A 170 6.48 18.54 6.29
C SER A 170 7.73 17.85 6.84
N SER A 171 8.73 18.66 7.19
CA SER A 171 9.85 18.18 8.01
C SER A 171 9.38 17.93 9.44
N ILE A 172 9.77 16.79 10.00
CA ILE A 172 9.50 16.45 11.40
C ILE A 172 10.82 16.23 12.10
N ASP A 173 10.99 16.90 13.25
CA ASP A 173 12.11 16.64 14.14
C ASP A 173 11.73 15.56 15.14
N VAL A 174 12.44 14.43 15.12
CA VAL A 174 12.24 13.32 16.03
C VAL A 174 13.38 13.24 17.02
N THR A 175 13.07 13.40 18.31
CA THR A 175 14.05 13.22 19.39
C THR A 175 13.77 11.92 20.12
N VAL A 176 14.68 10.95 20.02
CA VAL A 176 14.62 9.69 20.75
C VAL A 176 15.46 9.80 22.02
N ARG A 177 14.84 9.62 23.19
CA ARG A 177 15.53 9.55 24.48
C ARG A 177 15.49 8.14 25.02
N LEU A 178 16.66 7.51 25.13
CA LEU A 178 16.81 6.21 25.73
C LEU A 178 17.09 6.36 27.23
N LYS A 179 16.28 5.70 28.06
CA LYS A 179 16.52 5.59 29.49
C LYS A 179 16.98 4.19 29.78
N ILE A 180 18.28 4.02 30.04
CA ILE A 180 18.85 2.74 30.45
C ILE A 180 18.61 2.61 31.96
N GLY A 181 17.72 1.69 32.35
CA GLY A 181 17.57 1.30 33.74
C GLY A 181 18.80 0.49 34.17
N ARG A 182 19.38 0.81 35.32
CA ARG A 182 20.30 -0.12 35.97
C ARG A 182 19.46 -1.25 36.55
N ALA A 183 19.87 -2.51 36.26
CA ALA A 183 19.37 -3.69 36.91
C ALA A 183 19.80 -3.70 38.39
#